data_22a1f003681adc5400e2f360c99505e1
#
_entry.id   22a1f003681adc5400e2f360c99505e1
#
_cell.length_a   1.000
_cell.length_b   1.000
_cell.length_c   1.000
_cell.angle_alpha   90.00
_cell.angle_beta   90.00
_cell.angle_gamma   90.00
#
_symmetry.space_group_name_H-M   'P 1'
#
loop_
_entity.id
_entity.type
_entity.pdbx_description
1 polymer ?
#
loop_
_entity_poly.entity_id
_entity_poly.type
_entity_poly.pdbx_seq_one_letter_code
_entity_poly.pdbx_strand_id
1 'polypeptide(L)'
;MSNRSNQAWLDELNTQGPAREAALADLRQVIVVSLPHAISRPAAPDDTELKAFVEDVAQETLLRVLAHLGSFEGRSRFTTWVLKISVRVAFTELRRRHWKDASLDQLEADYGEAPGQMMADPKAGPERVAEQAGVAVLISRMLAEELTERQRRAMTAMMRGMPLEEIARRLGTERNALYKLLHDARLRLKRRLEREGLSPGEVLALFERG
;
A
#
# COMPACT_ATOMS: atom_id res chain seq x y z
N MET A 1 17.79 -24.18 -10.36
CA MET A 1 17.24 -22.92 -10.90
C MET A 1 17.16 -23.05 -12.41
N SER A 2 15.98 -22.89 -12.97
CA SER A 2 15.78 -23.01 -14.43
C SER A 2 16.58 -21.92 -15.15
N ASN A 3 17.42 -22.33 -16.11
CA ASN A 3 18.28 -21.42 -16.91
C ASN A 3 17.53 -20.91 -18.17
N ARG A 4 16.22 -20.62 -18.03
CA ARG A 4 15.42 -20.09 -19.15
C ARG A 4 15.84 -18.67 -19.51
N SER A 5 15.98 -18.41 -20.81
CA SER A 5 16.08 -17.04 -21.33
C SER A 5 14.76 -16.28 -21.15
N ASN A 6 14.79 -14.95 -21.28
CA ASN A 6 13.56 -14.15 -21.26
C ASN A 6 12.58 -14.62 -22.37
N GLN A 7 13.11 -14.94 -23.56
CA GLN A 7 12.29 -15.39 -24.66
C GLN A 7 11.66 -16.75 -24.38
N ALA A 8 12.42 -17.70 -23.81
CA ALA A 8 11.89 -19.01 -23.44
C ALA A 8 10.74 -18.91 -22.42
N TRP A 9 10.84 -18.01 -21.44
CA TRP A 9 9.75 -17.73 -20.51
C TRP A 9 8.49 -17.24 -21.23
N LEU A 10 8.63 -16.29 -22.16
CA LEU A 10 7.50 -15.75 -22.93
C LEU A 10 6.86 -16.80 -23.82
N ASP A 11 7.66 -17.59 -24.55
CA ASP A 11 7.19 -18.60 -25.47
C ASP A 11 6.42 -19.70 -24.72
N GLU A 12 6.99 -20.24 -23.64
CA GLU A 12 6.37 -21.29 -22.84
C GLU A 12 5.07 -20.80 -22.15
N LEU A 13 5.05 -19.59 -21.59
CA LEU A 13 3.87 -19.04 -20.90
C LEU A 13 2.73 -18.65 -21.88
N ASN A 14 3.04 -18.35 -23.14
CA ASN A 14 2.03 -18.06 -24.16
C ASN A 14 1.43 -19.33 -24.82
N THR A 15 2.07 -20.49 -24.67
CA THR A 15 1.51 -21.75 -25.16
C THR A 15 0.50 -22.36 -24.21
N GLN A 16 -0.20 -23.42 -24.64
CA GLN A 16 -1.00 -24.27 -23.75
C GLN A 16 -0.35 -25.63 -23.63
N GLY A 17 -0.55 -26.29 -22.48
CA GLY A 17 -0.08 -27.66 -22.25
C GLY A 17 1.13 -27.77 -21.34
N PRO A 18 1.88 -28.89 -21.36
CA PRO A 18 2.88 -29.24 -20.34
C PRO A 18 4.02 -28.25 -20.20
N ALA A 19 4.43 -27.58 -21.27
CA ALA A 19 5.48 -26.57 -21.24
C ALA A 19 5.08 -25.35 -20.37
N ARG A 20 3.85 -24.88 -20.53
CA ARG A 20 3.31 -23.80 -19.71
C ARG A 20 3.20 -24.20 -18.24
N GLU A 21 2.72 -25.39 -17.96
CA GLU A 21 2.59 -25.90 -16.59
C GLU A 21 3.94 -25.98 -15.89
N ALA A 22 4.96 -26.50 -16.60
CA ALA A 22 6.33 -26.54 -16.10
C ALA A 22 6.91 -25.14 -15.86
N ALA A 23 6.66 -24.19 -16.77
CA ALA A 23 7.08 -22.80 -16.61
C ALA A 23 6.41 -22.13 -15.39
N LEU A 24 5.11 -22.34 -15.19
CA LEU A 24 4.37 -21.81 -14.04
C LEU A 24 4.86 -22.43 -12.73
N ALA A 25 5.13 -23.72 -12.69
CA ALA A 25 5.66 -24.42 -11.51
C ALA A 25 7.04 -23.86 -11.12
N ASP A 26 7.94 -23.69 -12.09
CA ASP A 26 9.26 -23.11 -11.87
C ASP A 26 9.18 -21.66 -11.42
N LEU A 27 8.28 -20.87 -12.02
CA LEU A 27 8.08 -19.48 -11.65
C LEU A 27 7.52 -19.34 -10.24
N ARG A 28 6.57 -20.21 -9.86
CA ARG A 28 6.08 -20.31 -8.48
C ARG A 28 7.23 -20.60 -7.51
N GLN A 29 8.09 -21.56 -7.83
CA GLN A 29 9.24 -21.91 -7.00
C GLN A 29 10.20 -20.72 -6.83
N VAL A 30 10.47 -19.97 -7.89
CA VAL A 30 11.27 -18.74 -7.83
C VAL A 30 10.68 -17.74 -6.86
N ILE A 31 9.35 -17.52 -6.91
CA ILE A 31 8.65 -16.58 -6.02
C ILE A 31 8.75 -17.08 -4.58
N VAL A 32 8.38 -18.33 -4.33
CA VAL A 32 8.32 -18.92 -2.98
C VAL A 32 9.68 -18.84 -2.26
N VAL A 33 10.77 -19.11 -2.98
CA VAL A 33 12.12 -19.06 -2.42
C VAL A 33 12.62 -17.62 -2.22
N SER A 34 12.31 -16.72 -3.15
CA SER A 34 12.92 -15.38 -3.15
C SER A 34 12.12 -14.33 -2.38
N LEU A 35 10.79 -14.47 -2.30
CA LEU A 35 9.93 -13.46 -1.69
C LEU A 35 10.19 -13.21 -0.20
N PRO A 36 10.39 -14.22 0.66
CA PRO A 36 10.68 -14.00 2.08
C PRO A 36 11.90 -13.10 2.30
N HIS A 37 12.95 -13.30 1.51
CA HIS A 37 14.17 -12.47 1.56
C HIS A 37 13.89 -11.04 1.06
N ALA A 38 13.10 -10.90 -0.01
CA ALA A 38 12.78 -9.60 -0.60
C ALA A 38 11.90 -8.71 0.29
N ILE A 39 11.07 -9.30 1.17
CA ILE A 39 10.26 -8.56 2.16
C ILE A 39 10.93 -8.44 3.53
N SER A 40 12.22 -8.79 3.63
CA SER A 40 13.01 -8.76 4.88
C SER A 40 12.37 -9.54 6.04
N ARG A 41 11.66 -10.61 5.73
CA ARG A 41 11.04 -11.51 6.70
C ARG A 41 11.59 -12.92 6.46
N PRO A 42 12.80 -13.25 6.99
CA PRO A 42 13.34 -14.59 6.86
C PRO A 42 12.38 -15.58 7.52
N ALA A 43 12.08 -16.65 6.80
CA ALA A 43 11.21 -17.71 7.32
C ALA A 43 11.94 -18.46 8.43
N ALA A 44 11.35 -18.52 9.62
CA ALA A 44 11.68 -19.56 10.58
C ALA A 44 11.25 -20.92 10.00
N PRO A 45 11.95 -22.03 10.30
CA PRO A 45 11.63 -23.34 9.73
C PRO A 45 10.18 -23.78 9.89
N ASP A 46 9.51 -23.34 10.96
CA ASP A 46 8.15 -23.72 11.33
C ASP A 46 7.10 -22.61 11.16
N ASP A 47 7.43 -21.52 10.47
CA ASP A 47 6.46 -20.42 10.22
C ASP A 47 5.44 -20.83 9.15
N THR A 48 4.40 -21.58 9.59
CA THR A 48 3.30 -22.06 8.74
C THR A 48 2.49 -20.88 8.17
N GLU A 49 2.35 -19.81 8.95
CA GLU A 49 1.62 -18.62 8.51
C GLU A 49 2.36 -17.90 7.39
N LEU A 50 3.68 -17.75 7.52
CA LEU A 50 4.50 -17.16 6.45
C LEU A 50 4.48 -18.03 5.20
N LYS A 51 4.56 -19.37 5.33
CA LYS A 51 4.47 -20.29 4.18
C LYS A 51 3.13 -20.13 3.45
N ALA A 52 2.01 -20.13 4.17
CA ALA A 52 0.68 -19.92 3.57
C ALA A 52 0.58 -18.53 2.90
N PHE A 53 1.08 -17.48 3.56
CA PHE A 53 1.13 -16.14 2.99
C PHE A 53 1.92 -16.08 1.67
N VAL A 54 3.09 -16.69 1.64
CA VAL A 54 3.97 -16.71 0.45
C VAL A 54 3.31 -17.47 -0.70
N GLU A 55 2.60 -18.56 -0.40
CA GLU A 55 1.84 -19.33 -1.41
C GLU A 55 0.69 -18.52 -1.99
N ASP A 56 -0.10 -17.84 -1.17
CA ASP A 56 -1.19 -16.95 -1.61
C ASP A 56 -0.65 -15.84 -2.53
N VAL A 57 0.46 -15.21 -2.12
CA VAL A 57 1.13 -14.18 -2.93
C VAL A 57 1.66 -14.76 -4.24
N ALA A 58 2.21 -15.97 -4.24
CA ALA A 58 2.71 -16.62 -5.44
C ALA A 58 1.58 -16.87 -6.43
N GLN A 59 0.44 -17.40 -5.99
CA GLN A 59 -0.73 -17.62 -6.84
C GLN A 59 -1.24 -16.31 -7.47
N GLU A 60 -1.46 -15.29 -6.68
CA GLU A 60 -1.91 -13.97 -7.15
C GLU A 60 -0.90 -13.34 -8.12
N THR A 61 0.40 -13.50 -7.85
CA THR A 61 1.46 -13.01 -8.74
C THR A 61 1.41 -13.71 -10.09
N LEU A 62 1.25 -15.03 -10.12
CA LEU A 62 1.15 -15.80 -11.38
C LEU A 62 -0.04 -15.34 -12.22
N LEU A 63 -1.20 -15.11 -11.62
CA LEU A 63 -2.37 -14.59 -12.32
C LEU A 63 -2.09 -13.21 -12.95
N ARG A 64 -1.44 -12.31 -12.20
CA ARG A 64 -1.07 -10.98 -12.70
C ARG A 64 -0.01 -11.03 -13.79
N VAL A 65 0.97 -11.91 -13.65
CA VAL A 65 2.00 -12.13 -14.68
C VAL A 65 1.35 -12.57 -15.99
N LEU A 66 0.45 -13.55 -15.94
CA LEU A 66 -0.25 -14.03 -17.15
C LEU A 66 -1.14 -12.94 -17.78
N ALA A 67 -1.85 -12.16 -16.96
CA ALA A 67 -2.69 -11.06 -17.44
C ALA A 67 -1.89 -9.93 -18.08
N HIS A 68 -0.63 -9.73 -17.67
CA HIS A 68 0.22 -8.63 -18.11
C HIS A 68 1.50 -9.08 -18.81
N LEU A 69 1.54 -10.31 -19.32
CA LEU A 69 2.74 -10.89 -19.95
C LEU A 69 3.26 -10.03 -21.11
N GLY A 70 2.36 -9.46 -21.92
CA GLY A 70 2.70 -8.56 -23.02
C GLY A 70 3.31 -7.21 -22.60
N SER A 71 3.27 -6.85 -21.31
CA SER A 71 3.88 -5.63 -20.79
C SER A 71 5.36 -5.80 -20.40
N PHE A 72 5.90 -7.01 -20.51
CA PHE A 72 7.31 -7.24 -20.26
C PHE A 72 8.18 -6.74 -21.41
N GLU A 73 8.97 -5.71 -21.18
CA GLU A 73 9.79 -5.03 -22.21
C GLU A 73 11.22 -5.57 -22.35
N GLY A 74 11.56 -6.63 -21.63
CA GLY A 74 12.91 -7.25 -21.72
C GLY A 74 14.05 -6.45 -21.06
N ARG A 75 13.76 -5.33 -20.37
CA ARG A 75 14.78 -4.46 -19.73
C ARG A 75 15.47 -5.09 -18.51
N SER A 76 15.01 -6.26 -18.07
CA SER A 76 15.60 -7.03 -16.96
C SER A 76 15.43 -8.52 -17.23
N ARG A 77 15.94 -9.38 -16.35
CA ARG A 77 15.57 -10.80 -16.35
C ARG A 77 14.08 -10.93 -16.07
N PHE A 78 13.41 -11.84 -16.75
CA PHE A 78 11.98 -12.11 -16.55
C PHE A 78 11.66 -12.41 -15.09
N THR A 79 12.46 -13.24 -14.43
CA THR A 79 12.30 -13.55 -12.99
C THR A 79 12.41 -12.32 -12.09
N THR A 80 13.28 -11.35 -12.43
CA THR A 80 13.40 -10.08 -11.69
C THR A 80 12.14 -9.22 -11.84
N TRP A 81 11.55 -9.17 -13.04
CA TRP A 81 10.29 -8.47 -13.28
C TRP A 81 9.14 -9.10 -12.49
N VAL A 82 9.05 -10.44 -12.51
CA VAL A 82 8.06 -11.18 -11.71
C VAL A 82 8.23 -10.92 -10.22
N LEU A 83 9.46 -10.94 -9.69
CA LEU A 83 9.73 -10.65 -8.27
C LEU A 83 9.32 -9.24 -7.87
N LYS A 84 9.46 -8.22 -8.74
CA LYS A 84 8.93 -6.89 -8.48
C LYS A 84 7.40 -6.87 -8.35
N ILE A 85 6.72 -7.67 -9.16
CA ILE A 85 5.25 -7.84 -9.06
C ILE A 85 4.91 -8.54 -7.73
N SER A 86 5.59 -9.63 -7.39
CA SER A 86 5.33 -10.39 -6.16
C SER A 86 5.54 -9.55 -4.89
N VAL A 87 6.57 -8.72 -4.83
CA VAL A 87 6.80 -7.78 -3.72
C VAL A 87 5.66 -6.78 -3.59
N ARG A 88 5.16 -6.22 -4.70
CA ARG A 88 3.99 -5.31 -4.65
C ARG A 88 2.72 -6.01 -4.18
N VAL A 89 2.49 -7.24 -4.63
CA VAL A 89 1.37 -8.08 -4.17
C VAL A 89 1.50 -8.34 -2.68
N ALA A 90 2.69 -8.76 -2.21
CA ALA A 90 2.96 -9.04 -0.81
C ALA A 90 2.68 -7.83 0.09
N PHE A 91 3.22 -6.64 -0.24
CA PHE A 91 2.98 -5.45 0.56
C PHE A 91 1.51 -4.99 0.52
N THR A 92 0.80 -5.22 -0.58
CA THR A 92 -0.64 -4.95 -0.65
C THR A 92 -1.41 -5.88 0.28
N GLU A 93 -1.07 -7.17 0.29
CA GLU A 93 -1.71 -8.17 1.13
C GLU A 93 -1.37 -7.99 2.61
N LEU A 94 -0.12 -7.67 2.96
CA LEU A 94 0.29 -7.34 4.33
C LEU A 94 -0.48 -6.14 4.88
N ARG A 95 -0.63 -5.09 4.06
CA ARG A 95 -1.46 -3.94 4.42
C ARG A 95 -2.92 -4.34 4.61
N ARG A 96 -3.48 -5.17 3.72
CA ARG A 96 -4.86 -5.64 3.82
C ARG A 96 -5.09 -6.45 5.11
N ARG A 97 -4.15 -7.35 5.45
CA ARG A 97 -4.22 -8.15 6.69
C ARG A 97 -4.11 -7.27 7.94
N HIS A 98 -3.16 -6.33 7.94
CA HIS A 98 -3.01 -5.36 9.04
C HIS A 98 -4.31 -4.59 9.32
N TRP A 99 -5.05 -4.23 8.28
CA TRP A 99 -6.29 -3.49 8.42
C TRP A 99 -7.53 -4.37 8.61
N LYS A 100 -7.42 -5.70 8.48
CA LYS A 100 -8.58 -6.61 8.59
C LYS A 100 -9.25 -6.51 9.95
N ASP A 101 -8.47 -6.40 11.00
CA ASP A 101 -8.91 -6.41 12.40
C ASP A 101 -9.07 -4.99 13.00
N ALA A 102 -8.58 -3.95 12.33
CA ALA A 102 -8.69 -2.57 12.80
C ALA A 102 -10.11 -2.02 12.55
N SER A 103 -10.80 -1.53 13.58
CA SER A 103 -12.09 -0.82 13.42
C SER A 103 -11.90 0.60 12.90
N LEU A 104 -12.82 1.10 12.05
CA LEU A 104 -12.82 2.52 11.66
C LEU A 104 -13.10 3.43 12.86
N ASP A 105 -13.92 3.00 13.80
CA ASP A 105 -14.26 3.77 15.00
C ASP A 105 -13.06 3.87 15.96
N GLN A 106 -12.26 2.80 16.08
CA GLN A 106 -10.99 2.83 16.80
C GLN A 106 -9.98 3.77 16.12
N LEU A 107 -9.88 3.72 14.79
CA LEU A 107 -9.01 4.63 14.05
C LEU A 107 -9.39 6.10 14.23
N GLU A 108 -10.68 6.40 14.41
CA GLU A 108 -11.17 7.75 14.66
C GLU A 108 -10.93 8.18 16.11
N ALA A 109 -11.13 7.29 17.08
CA ALA A 109 -10.83 7.56 18.49
C ALA A 109 -9.34 7.83 18.73
N ASP A 110 -8.47 7.01 18.16
CA ASP A 110 -7.00 7.19 18.25
C ASP A 110 -6.52 8.44 17.50
N TYR A 111 -7.31 9.02 16.59
CA TYR A 111 -6.92 10.22 15.84
C TYR A 111 -6.95 11.47 16.72
N GLY A 112 -7.78 11.49 17.78
CA GLY A 112 -7.81 12.57 18.77
C GLY A 112 -6.50 12.71 19.56
N GLU A 113 -5.71 11.64 19.65
CA GLU A 113 -4.49 11.62 20.47
C GLU A 113 -3.17 11.79 19.67
N ALA A 114 -3.13 11.53 18.36
CA ALA A 114 -1.83 11.42 17.68
C ALA A 114 -1.69 11.77 16.19
N PRO A 115 -2.26 12.85 15.60
CA PRO A 115 -1.89 13.20 14.22
C PRO A 115 -0.41 13.57 14.08
N GLY A 116 0.19 14.16 15.11
CA GLY A 116 1.59 14.56 15.13
C GLY A 116 2.57 13.39 15.20
N GLN A 117 2.23 12.30 15.90
CA GLN A 117 3.12 11.15 16.03
C GLN A 117 3.24 10.33 14.73
N MET A 118 2.20 10.30 13.90
CA MET A 118 2.25 9.59 12.61
C MET A 118 3.09 10.32 11.55
N MET A 119 3.28 11.62 11.71
CA MET A 119 3.97 12.48 10.76
C MET A 119 5.34 12.97 11.29
N ALA A 120 5.64 12.75 12.57
CA ALA A 120 6.88 13.18 13.17
C ALA A 120 8.08 12.36 12.66
N ASP A 121 9.17 13.05 12.28
CA ASP A 121 10.45 12.41 12.02
C ASP A 121 11.13 12.10 13.38
N PRO A 122 11.43 10.82 13.69
CA PRO A 122 12.11 10.45 14.94
C PRO A 122 13.49 11.12 15.14
N LYS A 123 14.07 11.68 14.07
CA LYS A 123 15.37 12.35 14.07
C LYS A 123 15.28 13.88 14.04
N ALA A 124 14.08 14.45 14.06
CA ALA A 124 13.89 15.90 14.04
C ALA A 124 14.34 16.55 15.35
N GLY A 125 14.96 17.73 15.26
CA GLY A 125 15.30 18.53 16.44
C GLY A 125 14.05 19.05 17.17
N PRO A 126 14.18 19.47 18.46
CA PRO A 126 13.04 19.82 19.30
C PRO A 126 12.16 20.95 18.74
N GLU A 127 12.73 21.94 18.05
CA GLU A 127 11.96 23.01 17.41
C GLU A 127 11.06 22.48 16.28
N ARG A 128 11.59 21.60 15.43
CA ARG A 128 10.84 20.98 14.33
C ARG A 128 9.75 20.05 14.85
N VAL A 129 10.01 19.34 15.94
CA VAL A 129 9.00 18.50 16.61
C VAL A 129 7.85 19.36 17.14
N ALA A 130 8.13 20.51 17.76
CA ALA A 130 7.11 21.42 18.26
C ALA A 130 6.28 22.05 17.12
N GLU A 131 6.91 22.43 16.00
CA GLU A 131 6.24 22.97 14.82
C GLU A 131 5.35 21.92 14.16
N GLN A 132 5.85 20.69 13.98
CA GLN A 132 5.09 19.57 13.47
C GLN A 132 3.88 19.23 14.36
N ALA A 133 4.04 19.26 15.68
CA ALA A 133 2.95 19.05 16.62
C ALA A 133 1.87 20.15 16.50
N GLY A 134 2.25 21.42 16.35
CA GLY A 134 1.32 22.51 16.11
C GLY A 134 0.49 22.35 14.84
N VAL A 135 1.16 22.00 13.73
CA VAL A 135 0.48 21.72 12.45
C VAL A 135 -0.41 20.48 12.53
N ALA A 136 0.00 19.45 13.24
CA ALA A 136 -0.81 18.26 13.44
C ALA A 136 -2.10 18.54 14.22
N VAL A 137 -2.02 19.37 15.26
CA VAL A 137 -3.21 19.83 16.00
C VAL A 137 -4.14 20.65 15.08
N LEU A 138 -3.58 21.54 14.25
CA LEU A 138 -4.37 22.28 13.26
C LEU A 138 -5.07 21.37 12.28
N ILE A 139 -4.36 20.40 11.71
CA ILE A 139 -4.96 19.41 10.77
C ILE A 139 -6.08 18.63 11.45
N SER A 140 -5.90 18.19 12.69
CA SER A 140 -6.92 17.46 13.44
C SER A 140 -8.18 18.28 13.64
N ARG A 141 -8.00 19.54 14.04
CA ARG A 141 -9.13 20.48 14.19
C ARG A 141 -9.86 20.72 12.86
N MET A 142 -9.10 20.89 11.77
CA MET A 142 -9.70 21.07 10.44
C MET A 142 -10.47 19.84 9.98
N LEU A 143 -9.97 18.63 10.23
CA LEU A 143 -10.67 17.40 9.93
C LEU A 143 -11.98 17.28 10.71
N ALA A 144 -11.99 17.71 11.98
CA ALA A 144 -13.18 17.70 12.83
C ALA A 144 -14.22 18.74 12.43
N GLU A 145 -13.78 19.96 12.10
CA GLU A 145 -14.67 21.11 11.84
C GLU A 145 -15.18 21.17 10.39
N GLU A 146 -14.35 20.84 9.40
CA GLU A 146 -14.67 21.05 7.98
C GLU A 146 -15.24 19.81 7.28
N LEU A 147 -15.00 18.61 7.81
CA LEU A 147 -15.43 17.38 7.17
C LEU A 147 -16.67 16.78 7.81
N THR A 148 -17.55 16.22 6.97
CA THR A 148 -18.61 15.36 7.48
C THR A 148 -17.99 14.11 8.12
N GLU A 149 -18.69 13.47 9.05
CA GLU A 149 -18.21 12.22 9.69
C GLU A 149 -17.71 11.19 8.66
N ARG A 150 -18.50 10.97 7.61
CA ARG A 150 -18.14 10.03 6.55
C ARG A 150 -16.86 10.44 5.79
N GLN A 151 -16.67 11.74 5.52
CA GLN A 151 -15.45 12.26 4.91
C GLN A 151 -14.26 12.16 5.84
N ARG A 152 -14.43 12.47 7.13
CA ARG A 152 -13.39 12.36 8.15
C ARG A 152 -12.91 10.92 8.29
N ARG A 153 -13.83 9.96 8.46
CA ARG A 153 -13.52 8.52 8.54
C ARG A 153 -12.73 8.04 7.30
N ALA A 154 -13.18 8.39 6.10
CA ALA A 154 -12.48 8.04 4.87
C ALA A 154 -11.08 8.66 4.80
N MET A 155 -10.95 9.93 5.13
CA MET A 155 -9.68 10.66 5.08
C MET A 155 -8.67 10.13 6.12
N THR A 156 -9.12 9.91 7.36
CA THR A 156 -8.31 9.34 8.44
C THR A 156 -7.79 7.95 8.07
N ALA A 157 -8.67 7.06 7.59
CA ALA A 157 -8.27 5.72 7.17
C ALA A 157 -7.27 5.75 6.01
N MET A 158 -7.47 6.64 5.03
CA MET A 158 -6.54 6.84 3.92
C MET A 158 -5.17 7.37 4.40
N MET A 159 -5.14 8.34 5.29
CA MET A 159 -3.90 8.91 5.85
C MET A 159 -3.10 7.86 6.63
N ARG A 160 -3.77 6.91 7.28
CA ARG A 160 -3.15 5.75 7.94
C ARG A 160 -2.73 4.63 6.98
N GLY A 161 -2.91 4.82 5.67
CA GLY A 161 -2.47 3.89 4.64
C GLY A 161 -3.43 2.72 4.39
N MET A 162 -4.69 2.79 4.86
CA MET A 162 -5.69 1.79 4.52
C MET A 162 -5.96 1.79 3.01
N PRO A 163 -6.00 0.62 2.36
CA PRO A 163 -6.33 0.52 0.94
C PRO A 163 -7.72 1.09 0.64
N LEU A 164 -7.86 1.78 -0.50
CA LEU A 164 -9.12 2.43 -0.89
C LEU A 164 -10.28 1.43 -1.03
N GLU A 165 -10.01 0.22 -1.50
CA GLU A 165 -10.98 -0.86 -1.60
C GLU A 165 -11.52 -1.26 -0.22
N GLU A 166 -10.66 -1.30 0.79
CA GLU A 166 -11.04 -1.62 2.16
C GLU A 166 -11.83 -0.48 2.80
N ILE A 167 -11.45 0.77 2.55
CA ILE A 167 -12.22 1.95 2.98
C ILE A 167 -13.62 1.95 2.35
N ALA A 168 -13.72 1.69 1.05
CA ALA A 168 -14.99 1.63 0.33
C ALA A 168 -15.90 0.54 0.91
N ARG A 169 -15.35 -0.67 1.13
CA ARG A 169 -16.07 -1.80 1.72
C ARG A 169 -16.62 -1.46 3.11
N ARG A 170 -15.82 -0.86 3.98
CA ARG A 170 -16.21 -0.50 5.36
C ARG A 170 -17.21 0.63 5.43
N LEU A 171 -17.15 1.58 4.51
CA LEU A 171 -18.10 2.66 4.41
C LEU A 171 -19.38 2.28 3.63
N GLY A 172 -19.50 1.03 3.17
CA GLY A 172 -20.64 0.57 2.38
C GLY A 172 -20.83 1.40 1.10
N THR A 173 -19.74 1.69 0.38
CA THR A 173 -19.76 2.55 -0.81
C THR A 173 -18.91 1.95 -1.94
N GLU A 174 -19.21 2.38 -3.16
CA GLU A 174 -18.43 1.99 -4.31
C GLU A 174 -17.15 2.83 -4.44
N ARG A 175 -16.15 2.28 -5.15
CA ARG A 175 -14.85 2.92 -5.37
C ARG A 175 -14.96 4.32 -5.96
N ASN A 176 -15.82 4.52 -6.97
CA ASN A 176 -16.01 5.82 -7.62
C ASN A 176 -16.64 6.86 -6.66
N ALA A 177 -17.60 6.43 -5.85
CA ALA A 177 -18.21 7.28 -4.84
C ALA A 177 -17.21 7.65 -3.74
N LEU A 178 -16.33 6.73 -3.34
CA LEU A 178 -15.24 7.02 -2.42
C LEU A 178 -14.25 8.05 -2.99
N TYR A 179 -13.87 7.95 -4.26
CA TYR A 179 -13.00 8.94 -4.90
C TYR A 179 -13.62 10.34 -4.87
N LYS A 180 -14.91 10.45 -5.19
CA LYS A 180 -15.63 11.73 -5.10
C LYS A 180 -15.66 12.25 -3.66
N LEU A 181 -15.97 11.39 -2.69
CA LEU A 181 -15.99 11.75 -1.27
C LEU A 181 -14.65 12.31 -0.79
N LEU A 182 -13.54 11.66 -1.14
CA LEU A 182 -12.18 12.07 -0.80
C LEU A 182 -11.77 13.35 -1.55
N HIS A 183 -12.20 13.51 -2.81
CA HIS A 183 -11.95 14.72 -3.59
C HIS A 183 -12.63 15.94 -2.93
N ASP A 184 -13.92 15.82 -2.60
CA ASP A 184 -14.67 16.87 -1.95
C ASP A 184 -14.09 17.23 -0.57
N ALA A 185 -13.65 16.22 0.19
CA ALA A 185 -12.96 16.41 1.46
C ALA A 185 -11.67 17.24 1.29
N ARG A 186 -10.83 16.87 0.31
CA ARG A 186 -9.58 17.60 0.02
C ARG A 186 -9.84 19.05 -0.38
N LEU A 187 -10.87 19.32 -1.17
CA LEU A 187 -11.23 20.69 -1.57
C LEU A 187 -11.65 21.53 -0.36
N ARG A 188 -12.40 20.96 0.59
CA ARG A 188 -12.78 21.66 1.83
C ARG A 188 -11.57 22.00 2.68
N LEU A 189 -10.68 20.99 2.91
CA LEU A 189 -9.45 21.19 3.68
C LEU A 189 -8.51 22.21 3.02
N LYS A 190 -8.37 22.17 1.68
CA LYS A 190 -7.57 23.14 0.95
C LYS A 190 -8.09 24.57 1.17
N ARG A 191 -9.38 24.81 1.04
CA ARG A 191 -10.00 26.13 1.27
C ARG A 191 -9.80 26.59 2.73
N ARG A 192 -9.81 25.67 3.68
CA ARG A 192 -9.55 26.00 5.08
C ARG A 192 -8.09 26.39 5.30
N LEU A 193 -7.13 25.63 4.77
CA LEU A 193 -5.70 25.96 4.82
C LEU A 193 -5.43 27.35 4.23
N GLU A 194 -5.99 27.64 3.07
CA GLU A 194 -5.86 28.95 2.43
C GLU A 194 -6.40 30.09 3.30
N ARG A 195 -7.49 29.88 4.05
CA ARG A 195 -8.03 30.86 5.02
C ARG A 195 -7.12 31.07 6.23
N GLU A 196 -6.38 30.05 6.66
CA GLU A 196 -5.37 30.12 7.73
C GLU A 196 -4.02 30.67 7.23
N GLY A 197 -3.92 31.04 5.94
CA GLY A 197 -2.69 31.56 5.33
C GLY A 197 -1.63 30.50 5.05
N LEU A 198 -2.00 29.22 5.07
CA LEU A 198 -1.11 28.09 4.80
C LEU A 198 -1.35 27.50 3.43
N SER A 199 -0.30 27.20 2.70
CA SER A 199 -0.40 26.39 1.48
C SER A 199 -0.25 24.91 1.78
N PRO A 200 -0.88 24.01 0.99
CA PRO A 200 -0.64 22.57 1.12
C PRO A 200 0.83 22.19 0.97
N GLY A 201 1.61 22.93 0.17
CA GLY A 201 3.04 22.70 -0.02
C GLY A 201 3.85 23.00 1.23
N GLU A 202 3.56 24.09 1.93
CA GLU A 202 4.21 24.43 3.21
C GLU A 202 3.93 23.37 4.28
N VAL A 203 2.69 22.89 4.36
CA VAL A 203 2.34 21.80 5.27
C VAL A 203 3.10 20.52 4.94
N LEU A 204 3.16 20.14 3.67
CA LEU A 204 3.90 18.93 3.26
C LEU A 204 5.41 19.05 3.51
N ALA A 205 6.00 20.21 3.25
CA ALA A 205 7.44 20.45 3.45
C ALA A 205 7.88 20.24 4.91
N LEU A 206 7.01 20.48 5.90
CA LEU A 206 7.29 20.21 7.30
C LEU A 206 7.46 18.72 7.62
N PHE A 207 6.87 17.84 6.80
CA PHE A 207 6.88 16.39 6.98
C PHE A 207 7.72 15.64 5.94
N GLU A 208 8.25 16.32 4.93
CA GLU A 208 9.21 15.72 4.01
C GLU A 208 10.52 15.40 4.75
N ARG A 209 10.94 14.16 4.59
CA ARG A 209 12.22 13.69 5.16
C ARG A 209 13.37 14.38 4.44
N GLY A 210 14.20 15.08 5.16
CA GLY A 210 15.50 15.57 4.70
C GLY A 210 16.47 14.40 4.50
#